data_57b36c87fa1d6949a7906ba3fe6ce3c7
#
_entry.id   57b36c87fa1d6949a7906ba3fe6ce3c7
#
_cell.length_a   1.000
_cell.length_b   1.000
_cell.length_c   1.000
_cell.angle_alpha   90.00
_cell.angle_beta   90.00
_cell.angle_gamma   90.00
#
_symmetry.space_group_name_H-M   'P 1'
#
loop_
_entity.id
_entity.type
_entity.pdbx_description
1 polymer ?
#
loop_
_entity_poly.entity_id
_entity_poly.type
_entity_poly.pdbx_seq_one_letter_code
_entity_poly.pdbx_strand_id
1 'polypeptide(L)'
;MLVNVKFYKIFIIYILLSVNLSANEKDEIVTKLNNLSSLEFTFNQVVNDKIEKGSCLLEFPGKLKCDYFDDKEKELIINKKKLAITQKRYNKTYYYPISKSPFLNILYKDKLLEIVKSGEVELSDKVIKLIYLDENQITVFFDKKTLDLKGWQI
;
A
#
# COMPACT_ATOMS: atom_id res chain seq x y z
N MET A 1 -47.97 -12.43 -26.31
CA MET A 1 -47.09 -12.48 -25.11
C MET A 1 -46.34 -11.13 -25.03
N LEU A 2 -46.90 -10.16 -24.30
CA LEU A 2 -46.32 -8.82 -24.21
C LEU A 2 -45.34 -8.81 -23.00
N VAL A 3 -44.07 -8.95 -23.30
CA VAL A 3 -43.03 -8.82 -22.29
C VAL A 3 -42.85 -7.33 -21.94
N ASN A 4 -43.06 -7.00 -20.70
CA ASN A 4 -43.16 -5.65 -20.16
C ASN A 4 -41.81 -4.92 -20.24
N VAL A 5 -41.59 -4.16 -21.30
CA VAL A 5 -40.36 -3.40 -21.62
C VAL A 5 -39.95 -2.42 -20.51
N LYS A 6 -40.88 -2.05 -19.62
CA LYS A 6 -40.59 -1.15 -18.47
C LYS A 6 -39.67 -1.79 -17.42
N PHE A 7 -39.77 -3.09 -17.17
CA PHE A 7 -38.92 -3.81 -16.19
C PHE A 7 -37.47 -3.90 -16.64
N TYR A 8 -37.24 -4.05 -17.94
CA TYR A 8 -35.90 -4.18 -18.52
C TYR A 8 -35.09 -2.86 -18.43
N LYS A 9 -35.76 -1.73 -18.59
CA LYS A 9 -35.12 -0.42 -18.47
C LYS A 9 -34.68 -0.10 -17.01
N ILE A 10 -35.48 -0.52 -16.02
CA ILE A 10 -35.16 -0.31 -14.60
C ILE A 10 -33.99 -1.21 -14.19
N PHE A 11 -33.93 -2.44 -14.69
CA PHE A 11 -32.85 -3.38 -14.38
C PHE A 11 -31.51 -2.95 -14.99
N ILE A 12 -31.51 -2.42 -16.23
CA ILE A 12 -30.31 -1.88 -16.89
C ILE A 12 -29.79 -0.63 -16.18
N ILE A 13 -30.66 0.26 -15.70
CA ILE A 13 -30.28 1.45 -14.95
C ILE A 13 -29.63 1.07 -13.59
N TYR A 14 -30.10 0.00 -12.94
CA TYR A 14 -29.54 -0.45 -11.67
C TYR A 14 -28.12 -1.05 -11.83
N ILE A 15 -27.85 -1.75 -12.95
CA ILE A 15 -26.52 -2.30 -13.26
C ILE A 15 -25.52 -1.16 -13.58
N LEU A 16 -25.96 -0.07 -14.20
CA LEU A 16 -25.10 1.07 -14.53
C LEU A 16 -24.71 1.93 -13.33
N LEU A 17 -25.50 1.91 -12.24
CA LEU A 17 -25.22 2.67 -11.02
C LEU A 17 -24.19 1.98 -10.09
N SER A 18 -23.98 0.68 -10.22
CA SER A 18 -23.06 -0.06 -9.35
C SER A 18 -21.56 0.03 -9.76
N VAL A 19 -21.26 0.47 -10.97
CA VAL A 19 -19.90 0.51 -11.52
C VAL A 19 -19.13 1.78 -11.12
N ASN A 20 -19.81 2.86 -10.69
CA ASN A 20 -19.18 4.16 -10.47
C ASN A 20 -18.59 4.38 -9.07
N LEU A 21 -18.93 3.56 -8.06
CA LEU A 21 -18.49 3.80 -6.69
C LEU A 21 -16.99 3.52 -6.51
N SER A 22 -16.50 2.44 -7.10
CA SER A 22 -15.09 2.05 -6.98
C SER A 22 -14.12 2.96 -7.77
N ALA A 23 -14.59 3.61 -8.84
CA ALA A 23 -13.78 4.56 -9.60
C ALA A 23 -13.53 5.84 -8.79
N ASN A 24 -14.54 6.35 -8.09
CA ASN A 24 -14.43 7.56 -7.29
C ASN A 24 -13.43 7.39 -6.12
N GLU A 25 -13.46 6.25 -5.42
CA GLU A 25 -12.55 5.97 -4.31
C GLU A 25 -11.08 5.90 -4.78
N LYS A 26 -10.81 5.31 -5.95
CA LYS A 26 -9.46 5.29 -6.51
C LYS A 26 -8.96 6.70 -6.87
N ASP A 27 -9.81 7.53 -7.46
CA ASP A 27 -9.44 8.89 -7.85
C ASP A 27 -9.15 9.77 -6.62
N GLU A 28 -9.89 9.60 -5.54
CA GLU A 28 -9.64 10.28 -4.28
C GLU A 28 -8.32 9.81 -3.64
N ILE A 29 -8.03 8.49 -3.63
CA ILE A 29 -6.75 7.94 -3.16
C ILE A 29 -5.60 8.49 -4.00
N VAL A 30 -5.74 8.51 -5.34
CA VAL A 30 -4.73 9.08 -6.25
C VAL A 30 -4.47 10.54 -5.93
N THR A 31 -5.51 11.34 -5.72
CA THR A 31 -5.40 12.76 -5.37
C THR A 31 -4.65 12.93 -4.05
N LYS A 32 -4.98 12.14 -3.05
CA LYS A 32 -4.35 12.17 -1.73
C LYS A 32 -2.87 11.78 -1.81
N LEU A 33 -2.55 10.70 -2.51
CA LEU A 33 -1.17 10.25 -2.70
C LEU A 33 -0.33 11.27 -3.48
N ASN A 34 -0.88 11.95 -4.47
CA ASN A 34 -0.17 12.99 -5.20
C ASN A 34 0.30 14.14 -4.31
N ASN A 35 -0.50 14.50 -3.31
CA ASN A 35 -0.20 15.55 -2.36
C ASN A 35 0.70 15.10 -1.21
N LEU A 36 0.94 13.78 -1.05
CA LEU A 36 1.75 13.22 0.02
C LEU A 36 3.24 13.31 -0.32
N SER A 37 4.03 14.01 0.48
CA SER A 37 5.50 14.07 0.35
C SER A 37 6.21 13.09 1.27
N SER A 38 5.65 12.87 2.45
CA SER A 38 6.19 11.97 3.46
C SER A 38 5.06 11.32 4.27
N LEU A 39 5.35 10.18 4.87
CA LEU A 39 4.42 9.43 5.71
C LEU A 39 5.17 8.88 6.92
N GLU A 40 4.68 9.18 8.10
CA GLU A 40 5.13 8.58 9.36
C GLU A 40 4.08 7.57 9.84
N PHE A 41 4.53 6.37 10.23
CA PHE A 41 3.64 5.30 10.65
C PHE A 41 4.33 4.33 11.60
N THR A 42 3.53 3.69 12.44
CA THR A 42 3.94 2.50 13.20
C THR A 42 3.57 1.23 12.45
N PHE A 43 4.35 0.17 12.62
CA PHE A 43 4.10 -1.10 11.96
C PHE A 43 4.17 -2.30 12.91
N ASN A 44 3.45 -3.34 12.51
CA ASN A 44 3.62 -4.70 13.02
C ASN A 44 3.95 -5.58 11.81
N GLN A 45 5.07 -6.29 11.87
CA GLN A 45 5.58 -7.13 10.79
C GLN A 45 5.75 -8.55 11.32
N VAL A 46 5.36 -9.54 10.53
CA VAL A 46 5.60 -10.95 10.85
C VAL A 46 6.73 -11.46 9.96
N VAL A 47 7.80 -11.94 10.57
CA VAL A 47 8.95 -12.54 9.89
C VAL A 47 9.32 -13.82 10.59
N ASN A 48 9.23 -14.97 9.88
CA ASN A 48 9.50 -16.30 10.45
C ASN A 48 8.77 -16.51 11.79
N ASP A 49 7.45 -16.29 11.81
CA ASP A 49 6.54 -16.42 12.96
C ASP A 49 6.85 -15.51 14.16
N LYS A 50 7.77 -14.56 14.00
CA LYS A 50 8.07 -13.53 15.00
C LYS A 50 7.42 -12.21 14.63
N ILE A 51 6.77 -11.60 15.60
CA ILE A 51 6.20 -10.26 15.45
C ILE A 51 7.28 -9.23 15.76
N GLU A 52 7.62 -8.41 14.80
CA GLU A 52 8.46 -7.24 14.96
C GLU A 52 7.60 -5.98 14.90
N LYS A 53 7.93 -4.99 15.71
CA LYS A 53 7.23 -3.71 15.79
C LYS A 53 8.22 -2.57 15.65
N GLY A 54 7.74 -1.44 15.16
CA GLY A 54 8.57 -0.25 15.04
C GLY A 54 7.80 0.95 14.52
N SER A 55 8.53 2.00 14.24
CA SER A 55 8.05 3.19 13.54
C SER A 55 8.90 3.47 12.32
N CYS A 56 8.27 4.00 11.28
CA CYS A 56 8.94 4.36 10.04
C CYS A 56 8.58 5.79 9.61
N LEU A 57 9.55 6.42 8.98
CA LEU A 57 9.38 7.63 8.18
C LEU A 57 9.71 7.29 6.72
N LEU A 58 8.71 7.38 5.86
CA LEU A 58 8.84 7.29 4.41
C LEU A 58 8.87 8.70 3.83
N GLU A 59 9.87 9.01 3.02
CA GLU A 59 9.97 10.24 2.24
C GLU A 59 10.09 9.87 0.76
N PHE A 60 9.14 10.33 -0.03
CA PHE A 60 9.17 10.12 -1.47
C PHE A 60 10.18 11.06 -2.17
N PRO A 61 10.91 10.55 -3.17
CA PRO A 61 10.96 9.16 -3.64
C PRO A 61 12.05 8.33 -2.96
N GLY A 62 11.71 7.10 -2.59
CA GLY A 62 12.69 6.04 -2.34
C GLY A 62 13.53 6.16 -1.08
N LYS A 63 13.11 6.94 -0.08
CA LYS A 63 13.78 7.01 1.22
C LYS A 63 12.86 6.47 2.30
N LEU A 64 13.39 5.57 3.12
CA LEU A 64 12.69 5.02 4.28
C LEU A 64 13.66 4.87 5.43
N LYS A 65 13.24 5.29 6.61
CA LYS A 65 13.92 5.01 7.87
C LYS A 65 12.95 4.34 8.80
N CYS A 66 13.33 3.18 9.36
CA CYS A 66 12.54 2.50 10.38
C CYS A 66 13.40 2.21 11.61
N ASP A 67 12.86 2.53 12.77
CA ASP A 67 13.41 2.16 14.07
C ASP A 67 12.54 1.02 14.64
N TYR A 68 13.16 -0.12 14.96
CA TYR A 68 12.48 -1.29 15.51
C TYR A 68 12.52 -1.25 17.04
N PHE A 69 11.42 -1.69 17.65
CA PHE A 69 11.30 -1.76 19.10
C PHE A 69 11.76 -3.14 19.59
N ASP A 70 13.01 -3.45 19.36
CA ASP A 70 13.65 -4.71 19.73
C ASP A 70 14.89 -4.47 20.60
N ASP A 71 15.35 -5.52 21.28
CA ASP A 71 16.53 -5.46 22.17
C ASP A 71 17.85 -5.16 21.42
N LYS A 72 17.86 -5.31 20.10
CA LYS A 72 19.04 -5.06 19.26
C LYS A 72 19.12 -3.62 18.81
N GLU A 73 18.07 -2.83 19.08
CA GLU A 73 17.94 -1.46 18.60
C GLU A 73 18.16 -1.42 17.06
N LYS A 74 17.41 -2.29 16.38
CA LYS A 74 17.53 -2.45 14.93
C LYS A 74 17.01 -1.19 14.23
N GLU A 75 17.82 -0.65 13.33
CA GLU A 75 17.45 0.44 12.43
C GLU A 75 17.57 -0.03 10.99
N LEU A 76 16.58 0.31 10.18
CA LEU A 76 16.57 0.04 8.75
C LEU A 76 16.53 1.38 8.00
N ILE A 77 17.48 1.56 7.09
CA ILE A 77 17.51 2.76 6.24
C ILE A 77 17.55 2.31 4.78
N ILE A 78 16.61 2.82 4.00
CA ILE A 78 16.62 2.71 2.55
C ILE A 78 16.89 4.09 1.96
N ASN A 79 17.83 4.13 1.03
CA ASN A 79 18.06 5.29 0.19
C ASN A 79 18.16 4.83 -1.25
N LYS A 80 17.12 5.10 -2.02
CA LYS A 80 16.94 4.66 -3.41
C LYS A 80 17.00 3.12 -3.52
N LYS A 81 18.11 2.56 -3.97
CA LYS A 81 18.28 1.10 -4.23
C LYS A 81 19.19 0.41 -3.22
N LYS A 82 19.60 1.10 -2.16
CA LYS A 82 20.47 0.58 -1.12
C LYS A 82 19.71 0.49 0.20
N LEU A 83 19.82 -0.66 0.84
CA LEU A 83 19.30 -0.93 2.17
C LEU A 83 20.48 -1.10 3.13
N ALA A 84 20.43 -0.42 4.25
CA ALA A 84 21.30 -0.65 5.41
C ALA A 84 20.46 -1.13 6.59
N ILE A 85 20.89 -2.19 7.25
CA ILE A 85 20.31 -2.68 8.51
C ILE A 85 21.38 -2.59 9.57
N THR A 86 21.15 -1.74 10.57
CA THR A 86 22.06 -1.53 11.69
C THR A 86 21.49 -2.12 12.96
N GLN A 87 22.27 -2.91 13.66
CA GLN A 87 22.02 -3.36 15.04
C GLN A 87 22.86 -2.47 15.97
N LYS A 88 22.29 -1.38 16.46
CA LYS A 88 23.01 -0.33 17.21
C LYS A 88 23.70 -0.88 18.45
N ARG A 89 23.01 -1.79 19.19
CA ARG A 89 23.57 -2.43 20.38
C ARG A 89 24.88 -3.18 20.13
N TYR A 90 25.07 -3.73 18.91
CA TYR A 90 26.26 -4.49 18.54
C TYR A 90 27.21 -3.70 17.64
N ASN A 91 26.87 -2.47 17.29
CA ASN A 91 27.61 -1.62 16.35
C ASN A 91 27.90 -2.33 15.01
N LYS A 92 26.88 -3.07 14.48
CA LYS A 92 26.98 -3.84 13.24
C LYS A 92 26.01 -3.31 12.22
N THR A 93 26.51 -3.04 11.01
CA THR A 93 25.69 -2.63 9.85
C THR A 93 25.89 -3.59 8.69
N TYR A 94 24.78 -3.98 8.08
CA TYR A 94 24.73 -4.84 6.90
C TYR A 94 24.12 -4.06 5.74
N TYR A 95 24.68 -4.22 4.55
CA TYR A 95 24.24 -3.53 3.34
C TYR A 95 23.70 -4.51 2.31
N TYR A 96 22.56 -4.19 1.72
CA TYR A 96 21.89 -5.03 0.73
C TYR A 96 21.43 -4.20 -0.47
N PRO A 97 21.60 -4.69 -1.70
CA PRO A 97 20.92 -4.13 -2.86
C PRO A 97 19.45 -4.55 -2.86
N ILE A 98 18.54 -3.60 -3.07
CA ILE A 98 17.09 -3.89 -3.14
C ILE A 98 16.50 -3.56 -4.51
N SER A 99 17.36 -3.42 -5.53
CA SER A 99 16.93 -3.00 -6.87
C SER A 99 15.91 -3.94 -7.54
N LYS A 100 15.84 -5.18 -7.10
CA LYS A 100 14.88 -6.20 -7.57
C LYS A 100 13.80 -6.52 -6.54
N SER A 101 13.75 -5.79 -5.42
CA SER A 101 12.75 -6.04 -4.37
C SER A 101 11.40 -5.44 -4.76
N PRO A 102 10.30 -6.19 -4.68
CA PRO A 102 8.95 -5.65 -4.87
C PRO A 102 8.62 -4.51 -3.89
N PHE A 103 9.34 -4.45 -2.77
CA PHE A 103 9.20 -3.37 -1.78
C PHE A 103 9.45 -1.98 -2.36
N LEU A 104 10.28 -1.86 -3.41
CA LEU A 104 10.50 -0.58 -4.10
C LEU A 104 9.21 -0.01 -4.69
N ASN A 105 8.24 -0.84 -5.06
CA ASN A 105 6.96 -0.38 -5.61
C ASN A 105 6.19 0.50 -4.62
N ILE A 106 6.39 0.30 -3.32
CA ILE A 106 5.77 1.12 -2.27
C ILE A 106 6.55 2.42 -2.02
N LEU A 107 7.87 2.39 -2.23
CA LEU A 107 8.76 3.53 -1.95
C LEU A 107 8.77 4.59 -3.06
N TYR A 108 8.23 4.28 -4.23
CA TYR A 108 8.14 5.21 -5.35
C TYR A 108 6.69 5.57 -5.64
N LYS A 109 6.38 6.86 -5.52
CA LYS A 109 5.01 7.37 -5.68
C LYS A 109 4.38 6.95 -7.01
N ASP A 110 5.13 7.02 -8.11
CA ASP A 110 4.63 6.63 -9.43
C ASP A 110 4.20 5.18 -9.48
N LYS A 111 4.98 4.28 -8.85
CA LYS A 111 4.64 2.86 -8.74
C LYS A 111 3.44 2.62 -7.83
N LEU A 112 3.37 3.31 -6.71
CA LEU A 112 2.23 3.22 -5.81
C LEU A 112 0.94 3.72 -6.49
N LEU A 113 1.02 4.79 -7.29
CA LEU A 113 -0.10 5.29 -8.09
C LEU A 113 -0.51 4.29 -9.19
N GLU A 114 0.44 3.60 -9.82
CA GLU A 114 0.16 2.52 -10.78
C GLU A 114 -0.62 1.40 -10.13
N ILE A 115 -0.21 0.95 -8.93
CA ILE A 115 -0.92 -0.06 -8.14
C ILE A 115 -2.36 0.38 -7.84
N VAL A 116 -2.55 1.64 -7.43
CA VAL A 116 -3.89 2.17 -7.13
C VAL A 116 -4.79 2.19 -8.37
N LYS A 117 -4.27 2.64 -9.51
CA LYS A 117 -5.04 2.76 -10.74
C LYS A 117 -5.40 1.41 -11.34
N SER A 118 -4.44 0.48 -11.36
CA SER A 118 -4.56 -0.80 -12.09
C SER A 118 -4.94 -1.98 -11.20
N GLY A 119 -4.77 -1.87 -9.87
CA GLY A 119 -5.08 -2.93 -8.92
C GLY A 119 -6.57 -3.27 -8.88
N GLU A 120 -6.88 -4.53 -8.63
CA GLU A 120 -8.24 -5.00 -8.35
C GLU A 120 -8.68 -4.54 -6.96
N VAL A 121 -9.93 -4.06 -6.84
CA VAL A 121 -10.47 -3.51 -5.60
C VAL A 121 -11.25 -4.57 -4.85
N GLU A 122 -10.89 -4.82 -3.61
CA GLU A 122 -11.70 -5.54 -2.63
C GLU A 122 -12.10 -4.60 -1.50
N LEU A 123 -13.41 -4.45 -1.29
CA LEU A 123 -13.95 -3.61 -0.22
C LEU A 123 -14.32 -4.43 1.01
N SER A 124 -13.93 -3.94 2.18
CA SER A 124 -14.45 -4.41 3.47
C SER A 124 -15.08 -3.24 4.25
N ASP A 125 -15.60 -3.50 5.44
CA ASP A 125 -16.25 -2.47 6.25
C ASP A 125 -15.31 -1.32 6.63
N LYS A 126 -14.02 -1.60 6.81
CA LYS A 126 -13.04 -0.64 7.33
C LYS A 126 -11.86 -0.36 6.39
N VAL A 127 -11.64 -1.22 5.40
CA VAL A 127 -10.43 -1.21 4.59
C VAL A 127 -10.77 -1.39 3.11
N ILE A 128 -10.10 -0.61 2.28
CA ILE A 128 -10.02 -0.81 0.83
C ILE A 128 -8.71 -1.56 0.58
N LYS A 129 -8.80 -2.72 -0.07
CA LYS A 129 -7.64 -3.46 -0.54
C LYS A 129 -7.49 -3.24 -2.03
N LEU A 130 -6.29 -3.00 -2.47
CA LEU A 130 -5.91 -2.92 -3.88
C LEU A 130 -4.89 -4.02 -4.15
N ILE A 131 -5.29 -5.01 -4.94
CA ILE A 131 -4.47 -6.17 -5.29
C ILE A 131 -3.90 -5.93 -6.67
N TYR A 132 -2.60 -5.89 -6.77
CA TYR A 132 -1.85 -5.70 -8.01
C TYR A 132 -0.98 -6.91 -8.29
N LEU A 133 -1.10 -7.46 -9.49
CA LEU A 133 -0.33 -8.60 -9.97
C LEU A 133 0.65 -8.11 -11.03
N ASP A 134 1.93 -8.26 -10.73
CA ASP A 134 3.05 -8.10 -11.64
C ASP A 134 3.91 -9.38 -11.50
N GLU A 135 5.23 -9.30 -11.41
CA GLU A 135 6.09 -10.45 -11.09
C GLU A 135 5.75 -11.05 -9.71
N ASN A 136 5.27 -10.23 -8.79
CA ASN A 136 4.81 -10.62 -7.45
C ASN A 136 3.45 -9.99 -7.17
N GLN A 137 2.66 -10.65 -6.33
CA GLN A 137 1.43 -10.05 -5.82
C GLN A 137 1.76 -9.00 -4.78
N ILE A 138 1.26 -7.78 -4.97
CA ILE A 138 1.34 -6.69 -4.01
C ILE A 138 -0.08 -6.32 -3.63
N THR A 139 -0.37 -6.30 -2.33
CA THR A 139 -1.65 -5.80 -1.80
C THR A 139 -1.40 -4.55 -0.99
N VAL A 140 -2.09 -3.47 -1.31
CA VAL A 140 -2.02 -2.20 -0.58
C VAL A 140 -3.34 -1.95 0.12
N PHE A 141 -3.29 -1.52 1.37
CA PHE A 141 -4.44 -1.31 2.23
C PHE A 141 -4.62 0.16 2.53
N PHE A 142 -5.84 0.66 2.33
CA PHE A 142 -6.23 2.02 2.69
C PHE A 142 -7.37 2.02 3.70
N ASP A 143 -7.41 2.99 4.58
CA ASP A 143 -8.56 3.21 5.45
C ASP A 143 -9.76 3.66 4.61
N LYS A 144 -10.92 3.01 4.80
CA LYS A 144 -12.09 3.29 3.96
C LYS A 144 -12.69 4.67 4.20
N LYS A 145 -12.53 5.24 5.40
CA LYS A 145 -13.09 6.54 5.75
C LYS A 145 -12.15 7.69 5.40
N THR A 146 -10.88 7.51 5.76
CA THR A 146 -9.88 8.58 5.61
C THR A 146 -9.07 8.46 4.34
N LEU A 147 -9.09 7.29 3.65
CA LEU A 147 -8.29 6.96 2.48
C LEU A 147 -6.77 7.06 2.74
N ASP A 148 -6.36 6.98 4.01
CA ASP A 148 -4.95 6.94 4.38
C ASP A 148 -4.35 5.56 4.10
N LEU A 149 -3.10 5.54 3.67
CA LEU A 149 -2.34 4.31 3.53
C LEU A 149 -2.18 3.63 4.90
N LYS A 150 -2.69 2.40 5.03
CA LYS A 150 -2.65 1.60 6.26
C LYS A 150 -1.52 0.60 6.28
N GLY A 151 -1.07 0.16 5.10
CA GLY A 151 -0.03 -0.84 5.00
C GLY A 151 -0.02 -1.56 3.65
N TRP A 152 0.81 -2.57 3.57
CA TRP A 152 0.96 -3.39 2.38
C TRP A 152 1.38 -4.81 2.75
N GLN A 153 1.20 -5.71 1.79
CA GLN A 153 1.66 -7.11 1.82
C GLN A 153 2.35 -7.40 0.49
N ILE A 154 3.47 -8.12 0.55
CA ILE A 154 4.28 -8.55 -0.60
C ILE A 154 4.51 -10.05 -0.48
#